data_c77f600e9863f4ce421b8cd8b4f8a495
#
_entry.id   c77f600e9863f4ce421b8cd8b4f8a495
#
_cell.length_a   1.000
_cell.length_b   1.000
_cell.length_c   1.000
_cell.angle_alpha   90.00
_cell.angle_beta   90.00
_cell.angle_gamma   90.00
#
_symmetry.space_group_name_H-M   'P 1'
#
loop_
_entity.id
_entity.type
_entity.pdbx_description
1 polymer ?
#
loop_
_entity_poly.entity_id
_entity_poly.type
_entity_poly.pdbx_seq_one_letter_code
_entity_poly.pdbx_strand_id
1 'polypeptide(L)'
;VPASLKLSAYLAEFYVHDYYLFMIHERYLCVNENSTLLMRALDNLPSHIQGEYTFAPEPDGGPYTDAEVTLTVHGQCYSFSAEIKRIHRKESLSALLGAARSDNLLVCNRLTTHLADFCTKNAINFIDEAGNARVSFNGLNLWIDGKNSTENHLATPQPANPGLGFMKLLFPLLVQEDVLHLPFRTIAEMANISLGMVSKGFKYLEAEKLVSMGSTRRILDKEALYQIWIEHYRTVLRPKLGGLKLVAPDDWRDIPLTSKDCWGGEAAADELTRYLQPYELQLFTFEPLQKKLALLKAKPDASGRLWVVPAFWGKALDININAKALLAVAELLASRDSRNKEVAERINEQYLQLKTLPEPRV
;
A
#
# COMPACT_ATOMS: atom_id res chain seq x y z
N VAL A 1 -14.36 -28.82 -38.77
CA VAL A 1 -13.59 -27.79 -38.03
C VAL A 1 -13.21 -28.40 -36.68
N PRO A 2 -11.94 -28.59 -36.35
CA PRO A 2 -11.53 -29.27 -35.13
C PRO A 2 -11.89 -28.49 -33.88
N ALA A 3 -12.31 -29.19 -32.83
CA ALA A 3 -12.77 -28.67 -31.54
C ALA A 3 -11.71 -27.78 -30.81
N SER A 4 -10.43 -27.90 -31.17
CA SER A 4 -9.31 -27.10 -30.62
C SER A 4 -9.36 -25.62 -31.00
N LEU A 5 -9.94 -25.25 -32.14
CA LEU A 5 -10.09 -23.85 -32.56
C LEU A 5 -11.24 -23.12 -31.85
N LYS A 6 -12.25 -23.84 -31.36
CA LYS A 6 -13.35 -23.23 -30.60
C LYS A 6 -12.94 -22.95 -29.16
N LEU A 7 -12.06 -23.77 -28.57
CA LEU A 7 -11.56 -23.56 -27.18
C LEU A 7 -10.60 -22.37 -27.12
N SER A 8 -9.79 -22.15 -28.16
CA SER A 8 -8.86 -21.00 -28.22
C SER A 8 -9.59 -19.66 -28.37
N ALA A 9 -10.69 -19.64 -29.16
CA ALA A 9 -11.52 -18.43 -29.30
C ALA A 9 -12.28 -18.10 -27.99
N TYR A 10 -12.79 -19.12 -27.29
CA TYR A 10 -13.49 -18.94 -26.00
C TYR A 10 -12.55 -18.44 -24.89
N LEU A 11 -11.32 -18.93 -24.84
CA LEU A 11 -10.29 -18.47 -23.90
C LEU A 11 -9.82 -17.05 -24.22
N ALA A 12 -9.73 -16.67 -25.48
CA ALA A 12 -9.38 -15.31 -25.89
C ALA A 12 -10.47 -14.29 -25.52
N GLU A 13 -11.76 -14.64 -25.65
CA GLU A 13 -12.87 -13.77 -25.20
C GLU A 13 -12.92 -13.62 -23.68
N PHE A 14 -12.61 -14.66 -22.90
CA PHE A 14 -12.54 -14.58 -21.44
C PHE A 14 -11.36 -13.68 -20.98
N TYR A 15 -10.17 -13.82 -21.58
CA TYR A 15 -9.01 -12.99 -21.27
C TYR A 15 -9.24 -11.51 -21.64
N VAL A 16 -9.93 -11.22 -22.74
CA VAL A 16 -10.27 -9.86 -23.15
C VAL A 16 -11.31 -9.26 -22.19
N HIS A 17 -12.28 -10.04 -21.73
CA HIS A 17 -13.33 -9.56 -20.83
C HIS A 17 -12.78 -9.25 -19.41
N ASP A 18 -11.93 -10.11 -18.85
CA ASP A 18 -11.28 -9.90 -17.57
C ASP A 18 -10.26 -8.75 -17.63
N TYR A 19 -9.54 -8.60 -18.75
CA TYR A 19 -8.66 -7.46 -18.98
C TYR A 19 -9.45 -6.15 -19.10
N TYR A 20 -10.61 -6.17 -19.76
CA TYR A 20 -11.50 -5.01 -19.85
C TYR A 20 -12.11 -4.62 -18.48
N LEU A 21 -12.55 -5.60 -17.69
CA LEU A 21 -13.05 -5.38 -16.34
C LEU A 21 -11.95 -4.86 -15.39
N PHE A 22 -10.73 -5.38 -15.50
CA PHE A 22 -9.57 -4.90 -14.76
C PHE A 22 -9.24 -3.44 -15.16
N MET A 23 -9.21 -3.12 -16.45
CA MET A 23 -8.98 -1.76 -16.96
C MET A 23 -10.07 -0.79 -16.54
N ILE A 24 -11.35 -1.23 -16.51
CA ILE A 24 -12.47 -0.42 -16.02
C ILE A 24 -12.33 -0.17 -14.51
N HIS A 25 -11.95 -1.17 -13.74
CA HIS A 25 -11.79 -1.04 -12.28
C HIS A 25 -10.60 -0.15 -11.90
N GLU A 26 -9.46 -0.27 -12.57
CA GLU A 26 -8.34 0.65 -12.40
C GLU A 26 -8.70 2.08 -12.82
N ARG A 27 -9.45 2.25 -13.91
CA ARG A 27 -9.94 3.56 -14.35
C ARG A 27 -10.91 4.20 -13.33
N TYR A 28 -11.85 3.42 -12.77
CA TYR A 28 -12.76 3.93 -11.73
C TYR A 28 -12.01 4.38 -10.47
N LEU A 29 -10.97 3.68 -10.07
CA LEU A 29 -10.11 4.07 -8.95
C LEU A 29 -9.30 5.34 -9.28
N CYS A 30 -8.70 5.45 -10.45
CA CYS A 30 -7.99 6.64 -10.91
C CYS A 30 -8.90 7.87 -11.02
N VAL A 31 -10.10 7.73 -11.57
CA VAL A 31 -11.07 8.84 -11.66
C VAL A 31 -11.48 9.32 -10.27
N ASN A 32 -11.63 8.42 -9.30
CA ASN A 32 -12.02 8.78 -7.94
C ASN A 32 -10.87 9.48 -7.16
N GLU A 33 -9.61 9.04 -7.36
CA GLU A 33 -8.44 9.68 -6.74
C GLU A 33 -8.14 11.06 -7.38
N ASN A 34 -8.23 11.16 -8.69
CA ASN A 34 -8.02 12.41 -9.42
C ASN A 34 -9.12 13.44 -9.10
N SER A 35 -10.38 13.01 -9.00
CA SER A 35 -11.48 13.91 -8.60
C SER A 35 -11.28 14.45 -7.19
N THR A 36 -10.85 13.60 -6.26
CA THR A 36 -10.57 14.02 -4.88
C THR A 36 -9.41 15.03 -4.81
N LEU A 37 -8.38 14.82 -5.60
CA LEU A 37 -7.22 15.72 -5.63
C LEU A 37 -7.58 17.09 -6.21
N LEU A 38 -8.36 17.11 -7.30
CA LEU A 38 -8.85 18.34 -7.91
C LEU A 38 -9.76 19.13 -6.96
N MET A 39 -10.74 18.48 -6.35
CA MET A 39 -11.62 19.11 -5.35
C MET A 39 -10.82 19.75 -4.22
N ARG A 40 -9.91 19.01 -3.60
CA ARG A 40 -9.06 19.53 -2.50
C ARG A 40 -8.22 20.73 -2.93
N ALA A 41 -7.63 20.67 -4.12
CA ALA A 41 -6.81 21.77 -4.63
C ALA A 41 -7.62 23.06 -4.78
N LEU A 42 -8.84 22.98 -5.30
CA LEU A 42 -9.71 24.14 -5.49
C LEU A 42 -10.35 24.61 -4.18
N ASP A 43 -10.81 23.71 -3.31
CA ASP A 43 -11.43 24.03 -2.01
C ASP A 43 -10.42 24.73 -1.07
N ASN A 44 -9.13 24.41 -1.20
CA ASN A 44 -8.07 25.00 -0.39
C ASN A 44 -7.55 26.34 -0.95
N LEU A 45 -8.08 26.85 -2.05
CA LEU A 45 -7.77 28.20 -2.51
C LEU A 45 -8.28 29.26 -1.52
N PRO A 46 -7.69 30.46 -1.48
CA PRO A 46 -8.24 31.57 -0.68
C PRO A 46 -9.68 31.89 -1.08
N SER A 47 -10.52 32.31 -0.13
CA SER A 47 -11.96 32.53 -0.30
C SER A 47 -12.35 33.57 -1.39
N HIS A 48 -11.42 34.44 -1.82
CA HIS A 48 -11.60 35.40 -2.89
C HIS A 48 -11.35 34.80 -4.29
N ILE A 49 -10.94 33.53 -4.38
CA ILE A 49 -10.75 32.79 -5.61
C ILE A 49 -11.75 31.64 -5.60
N GLN A 50 -12.62 31.60 -6.60
CA GLN A 50 -13.57 30.51 -6.78
C GLN A 50 -13.10 29.62 -7.91
N GLY A 51 -13.04 28.30 -7.69
CA GLY A 51 -12.70 27.30 -8.67
C GLY A 51 -13.88 26.42 -9.02
N GLU A 52 -14.21 26.33 -10.31
CA GLU A 52 -15.19 25.41 -10.86
C GLU A 52 -14.49 24.46 -11.83
N TYR A 53 -15.01 23.26 -11.99
CA TYR A 53 -14.41 22.28 -12.91
C TYR A 53 -15.46 21.40 -13.58
N THR A 54 -15.08 20.90 -14.75
CA THR A 54 -15.82 19.87 -15.48
C THR A 54 -14.83 18.84 -16.00
N PHE A 55 -15.05 17.55 -15.74
CA PHE A 55 -14.19 16.51 -16.31
C PHE A 55 -14.37 16.44 -17.83
N ALA A 56 -13.26 16.36 -18.55
CA ALA A 56 -13.28 16.23 -19.98
C ALA A 56 -13.89 14.87 -20.39
N PRO A 57 -14.79 14.83 -21.39
CA PRO A 57 -15.21 13.58 -22.01
C PRO A 57 -13.98 12.92 -22.68
N GLU A 58 -14.01 11.58 -22.77
CA GLU A 58 -12.90 10.82 -23.38
C GLU A 58 -12.55 11.36 -24.77
N PRO A 59 -11.25 11.66 -25.05
CA PRO A 59 -10.87 12.25 -26.33
C PRO A 59 -10.84 11.20 -27.45
N ASP A 60 -11.53 11.49 -28.53
CA ASP A 60 -11.30 10.85 -29.84
C ASP A 60 -9.97 11.41 -30.42
N GLY A 61 -8.81 10.95 -29.90
CA GLY A 61 -7.50 11.17 -30.55
C GLY A 61 -6.85 12.54 -30.42
N GLY A 62 -7.30 13.42 -29.48
CA GLY A 62 -6.70 14.74 -29.21
C GLY A 62 -5.72 14.75 -28.01
N PRO A 63 -5.08 15.90 -27.70
CA PRO A 63 -4.22 16.02 -26.52
C PRO A 63 -5.03 15.76 -25.24
N TYR A 64 -4.47 14.91 -24.39
CA TYR A 64 -5.12 14.44 -23.17
C TYR A 64 -5.28 15.58 -22.16
N THR A 65 -6.53 15.88 -21.78
CA THR A 65 -6.90 16.83 -20.72
C THR A 65 -7.80 16.10 -19.75
N ASP A 66 -7.48 16.11 -18.44
CA ASP A 66 -8.28 15.41 -17.43
C ASP A 66 -9.56 16.18 -17.04
N ALA A 67 -9.47 17.53 -17.01
CA ALA A 67 -10.58 18.40 -16.66
C ALA A 67 -10.41 19.82 -17.26
N GLU A 68 -11.52 20.52 -17.43
CA GLU A 68 -11.54 21.96 -17.62
C GLU A 68 -11.74 22.63 -16.25
N VAL A 69 -10.88 23.59 -15.91
CA VAL A 69 -10.93 24.35 -14.65
C VAL A 69 -11.12 25.82 -14.95
N THR A 70 -12.15 26.43 -14.33
CA THR A 70 -12.38 27.87 -14.41
C THR A 70 -12.10 28.50 -13.05
N LEU A 71 -11.16 29.44 -13.01
CA LEU A 71 -10.87 30.26 -11.83
C LEU A 71 -11.53 31.61 -11.95
N THR A 72 -12.35 31.98 -10.98
CA THR A 72 -12.95 33.32 -10.89
C THR A 72 -12.18 34.11 -9.84
N VAL A 73 -11.52 35.19 -10.29
CA VAL A 73 -10.70 36.06 -9.44
C VAL A 73 -11.13 37.50 -9.65
N HIS A 74 -11.57 38.19 -8.60
CA HIS A 74 -12.11 39.56 -8.69
C HIS A 74 -13.22 39.73 -9.74
N GLY A 75 -14.07 38.69 -9.91
CA GLY A 75 -15.16 38.71 -10.89
C GLY A 75 -14.76 38.45 -12.34
N GLN A 76 -13.48 38.18 -12.63
CA GLN A 76 -13.00 37.75 -13.93
C GLN A 76 -12.79 36.24 -13.96
N CYS A 77 -13.22 35.61 -15.06
CA CYS A 77 -13.10 34.16 -15.25
C CYS A 77 -11.92 33.84 -16.15
N TYR A 78 -11.13 32.82 -15.75
CA TYR A 78 -9.99 32.29 -16.48
C TYR A 78 -10.13 30.78 -16.61
N SER A 79 -10.19 30.29 -17.85
CA SER A 79 -10.37 28.86 -18.14
C SER A 79 -9.06 28.20 -18.50
N PHE A 80 -8.84 27.01 -17.94
CA PHE A 80 -7.62 26.23 -18.08
C PHE A 80 -7.93 24.80 -18.48
N SER A 81 -7.07 24.21 -19.30
CA SER A 81 -7.01 22.77 -19.52
C SER A 81 -6.17 22.14 -18.41
N ALA A 82 -6.81 21.39 -17.51
CA ALA A 82 -6.15 20.83 -16.34
C ALA A 82 -5.67 19.39 -16.57
N GLU A 83 -4.43 19.14 -16.17
CA GLU A 83 -3.81 17.81 -16.07
C GLU A 83 -3.63 17.46 -14.59
N ILE A 84 -4.17 16.31 -14.14
CA ILE A 84 -4.19 15.93 -12.75
C ILE A 84 -3.16 14.81 -12.51
N LYS A 85 -2.08 15.12 -11.78
CA LYS A 85 -0.97 14.17 -11.57
C LYS A 85 -0.40 14.23 -10.17
N ARG A 86 0.03 13.08 -9.65
CA ARG A 86 0.87 13.01 -8.45
C ARG A 86 2.33 13.19 -8.81
N ILE A 87 2.93 14.27 -8.33
CA ILE A 87 4.31 14.68 -8.63
C ILE A 87 5.20 14.42 -7.43
N HIS A 88 6.17 13.52 -7.59
CA HIS A 88 7.15 13.19 -6.55
C HIS A 88 8.59 13.46 -6.98
N ARG A 89 8.85 13.61 -8.28
CA ARG A 89 10.17 13.76 -8.86
C ARG A 89 10.15 14.81 -9.99
N LYS A 90 11.30 15.43 -10.22
CA LYS A 90 11.50 16.45 -11.28
C LYS A 90 11.26 15.88 -12.69
N GLU A 91 11.57 14.62 -12.90
CA GLU A 91 11.40 13.92 -14.20
C GLU A 91 9.93 13.89 -14.62
N SER A 92 9.00 13.76 -13.66
CA SER A 92 7.56 13.81 -13.95
C SER A 92 7.10 15.18 -14.42
N LEU A 93 7.73 16.27 -13.96
CA LEU A 93 7.47 17.63 -14.44
C LEU A 93 8.13 17.90 -15.80
N SER A 94 9.29 17.31 -16.06
CA SER A 94 9.99 17.46 -17.34
C SER A 94 9.18 16.91 -18.51
N ALA A 95 8.36 15.87 -18.28
CA ALA A 95 7.46 15.33 -19.30
C ALA A 95 6.36 16.32 -19.73
N LEU A 96 6.02 17.30 -18.88
CA LEU A 96 5.01 18.33 -19.17
C LEU A 96 5.56 19.48 -20.04
N LEU A 97 6.88 19.63 -20.14
CA LEU A 97 7.50 20.77 -20.86
C LEU A 97 7.24 20.74 -22.37
N GLY A 98 7.04 19.56 -22.96
CA GLY A 98 6.80 19.41 -24.40
C GLY A 98 5.37 19.76 -24.84
N ALA A 99 4.43 19.83 -23.91
CA ALA A 99 3.02 20.12 -24.14
C ALA A 99 2.57 21.46 -23.53
N ALA A 100 3.50 22.30 -23.06
CA ALA A 100 3.20 23.53 -22.33
C ALA A 100 2.50 24.55 -23.21
N ARG A 101 1.17 24.66 -23.06
CA ARG A 101 0.37 25.79 -23.53
C ARG A 101 0.16 26.74 -22.35
N SER A 102 -0.04 28.02 -22.62
CA SER A 102 -0.23 29.03 -21.56
C SER A 102 -1.49 28.80 -20.72
N ASP A 103 -2.48 28.10 -21.29
CA ASP A 103 -3.74 27.73 -20.67
C ASP A 103 -3.68 26.35 -19.96
N ASN A 104 -2.55 25.66 -19.95
CA ASN A 104 -2.39 24.41 -19.20
C ASN A 104 -2.22 24.69 -17.71
N LEU A 105 -2.91 23.89 -16.89
CA LEU A 105 -2.85 23.92 -15.42
C LEU A 105 -2.53 22.53 -14.89
N LEU A 106 -1.44 22.40 -14.15
CA LEU A 106 -1.14 21.19 -13.40
C LEU A 106 -1.88 21.23 -12.05
N VAL A 107 -2.74 20.26 -11.81
CA VAL A 107 -3.32 20.01 -10.48
C VAL A 107 -2.61 18.81 -9.86
N CYS A 108 -2.00 18.98 -8.67
CA CYS A 108 -1.12 17.96 -8.13
C CYS A 108 -1.18 17.86 -6.61
N ASN A 109 -0.60 16.77 -6.07
CA ASN A 109 -0.31 16.70 -4.66
C ASN A 109 0.62 17.84 -4.24
N ARG A 110 0.70 18.11 -2.92
CA ARG A 110 1.57 19.17 -2.40
C ARG A 110 2.99 19.06 -2.94
N LEU A 111 3.45 20.14 -3.58
CA LEU A 111 4.81 20.24 -4.09
C LEU A 111 5.80 20.64 -2.99
N THR A 112 7.01 20.08 -3.05
CA THR A 112 8.13 20.63 -2.28
C THR A 112 8.56 21.97 -2.89
N THR A 113 9.18 22.84 -2.09
CA THR A 113 9.69 24.15 -2.58
C THR A 113 10.54 23.99 -3.83
N HIS A 114 11.40 22.96 -3.87
CA HIS A 114 12.26 22.70 -5.04
C HIS A 114 11.44 22.37 -6.32
N LEU A 115 10.36 21.59 -6.21
CA LEU A 115 9.50 21.25 -7.34
C LEU A 115 8.63 22.45 -7.76
N ALA A 116 8.13 23.23 -6.80
CA ALA A 116 7.39 24.47 -7.09
C ALA A 116 8.27 25.50 -7.81
N ASP A 117 9.53 25.67 -7.40
CA ASP A 117 10.50 26.54 -8.07
C ASP A 117 10.84 26.03 -9.47
N PHE A 118 10.90 24.72 -9.68
CA PHE A 118 11.07 24.15 -11.00
C PHE A 118 9.88 24.49 -11.93
N CYS A 119 8.64 24.34 -11.43
CA CYS A 119 7.45 24.76 -12.17
C CYS A 119 7.52 26.23 -12.58
N THR A 120 7.86 27.13 -11.64
CA THR A 120 7.99 28.57 -11.89
C THR A 120 9.05 28.90 -12.94
N LYS A 121 10.22 28.28 -12.85
CA LYS A 121 11.33 28.48 -13.81
C LYS A 121 11.01 28.04 -15.23
N ASN A 122 10.07 27.11 -15.37
CA ASN A 122 9.67 26.52 -16.65
C ASN A 122 8.27 26.94 -17.09
N ALA A 123 7.70 27.99 -16.47
CA ALA A 123 6.37 28.55 -16.80
C ALA A 123 5.25 27.49 -16.75
N ILE A 124 5.34 26.51 -15.84
CA ILE A 124 4.29 25.52 -15.59
C ILE A 124 3.34 26.11 -14.54
N ASN A 125 2.11 26.40 -14.94
CA ASN A 125 1.05 26.81 -14.02
C ASN A 125 0.65 25.60 -13.15
N PHE A 126 0.52 25.78 -11.84
CA PHE A 126 0.06 24.70 -10.96
C PHE A 126 -0.81 25.21 -9.80
N ILE A 127 -1.66 24.29 -9.32
CA ILE A 127 -2.35 24.35 -8.02
C ILE A 127 -2.11 23.01 -7.35
N ASP A 128 -1.60 23.02 -6.12
CA ASP A 128 -1.44 21.80 -5.35
C ASP A 128 -2.61 21.53 -4.37
N GLU A 129 -2.70 20.32 -3.87
CA GLU A 129 -3.79 19.89 -2.96
C GLU A 129 -3.89 20.71 -1.66
N ALA A 130 -2.84 21.44 -1.29
CA ALA A 130 -2.86 22.34 -0.14
C ALA A 130 -3.38 23.75 -0.49
N GLY A 131 -3.64 24.02 -1.78
CA GLY A 131 -4.04 25.32 -2.28
C GLY A 131 -2.87 26.29 -2.49
N ASN A 132 -1.59 25.82 -2.52
CA ASN A 132 -0.52 26.61 -3.05
C ASN A 132 -0.68 26.68 -4.57
N ALA A 133 -0.46 27.86 -5.14
CA ALA A 133 -0.65 28.09 -6.56
C ALA A 133 0.36 29.07 -7.13
N ARG A 134 0.85 28.78 -8.32
CA ARG A 134 1.62 29.70 -9.15
C ARG A 134 1.04 29.64 -10.56
N VAL A 135 0.25 30.64 -10.91
CA VAL A 135 -0.47 30.69 -12.18
C VAL A 135 -0.22 32.05 -12.82
N SER A 136 0.23 32.07 -14.09
CA SER A 136 0.41 33.26 -14.89
C SER A 136 -0.24 33.05 -16.25
N PHE A 137 -1.40 33.72 -16.49
CA PHE A 137 -2.18 33.54 -17.71
C PHE A 137 -3.10 34.73 -17.95
N ASN A 138 -3.08 35.30 -19.14
CA ASN A 138 -3.98 36.39 -19.59
C ASN A 138 -4.13 37.57 -18.60
N GLY A 139 -3.01 37.99 -17.98
CA GLY A 139 -3.02 39.04 -16.96
C GLY A 139 -3.33 38.57 -15.54
N LEU A 140 -3.76 37.34 -15.35
CA LEU A 140 -3.84 36.72 -14.04
C LEU A 140 -2.44 36.36 -13.56
N ASN A 141 -2.07 36.81 -12.35
CA ASN A 141 -0.86 36.39 -11.67
C ASN A 141 -1.24 35.99 -10.25
N LEU A 142 -1.27 34.67 -10.01
CA LEU A 142 -1.48 34.09 -8.68
C LEU A 142 -0.15 33.57 -8.13
N TRP A 143 0.15 33.98 -6.91
CA TRP A 143 1.28 33.47 -6.16
C TRP A 143 0.84 33.19 -4.73
N ILE A 144 0.58 31.93 -4.44
CA ILE A 144 0.11 31.45 -3.14
C ILE A 144 1.10 30.40 -2.65
N ASP A 145 1.80 30.69 -1.58
CA ASP A 145 2.81 29.81 -0.99
C ASP A 145 2.57 29.64 0.51
N GLY A 146 3.18 28.62 1.08
CA GLY A 146 3.23 28.40 2.53
C GLY A 146 2.01 27.72 3.12
N LYS A 147 1.02 27.36 2.29
CA LYS A 147 -0.09 26.52 2.76
C LYS A 147 0.41 25.12 3.05
N ASN A 148 0.16 24.66 4.23
CA ASN A 148 0.30 23.26 4.59
C ASN A 148 -1.04 22.59 4.32
N SER A 149 -1.04 21.35 3.82
CA SER A 149 -2.30 20.60 3.70
C SER A 149 -3.05 20.70 5.02
N THR A 150 -4.30 21.16 4.95
CA THR A 150 -5.17 21.38 6.12
C THR A 150 -5.47 20.11 6.90
N GLU A 151 -5.00 18.95 6.45
CA GLU A 151 -5.08 17.70 7.20
C GLU A 151 -4.32 17.68 8.54
N ASN A 152 -3.58 18.77 8.89
CA ASN A 152 -2.84 18.83 10.16
C ASN A 152 -3.60 19.48 11.34
N HIS A 153 -4.85 19.94 11.19
CA HIS A 153 -5.45 20.67 12.33
C HIS A 153 -6.86 20.28 12.80
N LEU A 154 -7.63 19.41 12.15
CA LEU A 154 -8.96 18.99 12.65
C LEU A 154 -9.39 17.57 12.25
N ALA A 155 -8.60 16.78 11.63
CA ALA A 155 -8.83 15.34 11.62
C ALA A 155 -8.16 14.78 12.88
N THR A 156 -8.94 14.24 13.82
CA THR A 156 -8.48 13.04 14.52
C THR A 156 -7.73 12.21 13.50
N PRO A 157 -6.45 11.86 13.72
CA PRO A 157 -5.73 11.08 12.75
C PRO A 157 -6.56 9.82 12.50
N GLN A 158 -7.28 9.78 11.38
CA GLN A 158 -7.67 8.50 10.85
C GLN A 158 -6.32 7.81 10.63
N PRO A 159 -6.09 6.65 11.21
CA PRO A 159 -4.85 5.96 11.04
C PRO A 159 -4.63 5.83 9.54
N ALA A 160 -3.69 6.62 9.02
CA ALA A 160 -3.31 6.53 7.62
C ALA A 160 -3.04 5.06 7.38
N ASN A 161 -3.75 4.43 6.43
CA ASN A 161 -3.62 3.00 6.18
C ASN A 161 -2.15 2.63 6.24
N PRO A 162 -1.71 1.80 7.17
CA PRO A 162 -0.31 1.55 7.38
C PRO A 162 0.28 1.01 6.07
N GLY A 163 1.23 1.74 5.49
CA GLY A 163 1.89 1.30 4.26
C GLY A 163 2.73 0.02 4.50
N LEU A 164 3.08 -0.68 3.41
CA LEU A 164 3.85 -1.93 3.46
C LEU A 164 5.11 -1.83 4.35
N GLY A 165 5.87 -0.73 4.25
CA GLY A 165 7.07 -0.53 5.07
C GLY A 165 6.78 -0.43 6.56
N PHE A 166 5.64 0.15 6.94
CA PHE A 166 5.21 0.22 8.33
C PHE A 166 4.76 -1.16 8.85
N MET A 167 4.04 -1.94 8.05
CA MET A 167 3.68 -3.32 8.39
C MET A 167 4.92 -4.19 8.63
N LYS A 168 5.94 -4.04 7.77
CA LYS A 168 7.22 -4.73 7.93
C LYS A 168 7.99 -4.28 9.18
N LEU A 169 7.92 -2.99 9.55
CA LEU A 169 8.53 -2.46 10.77
C LEU A 169 7.87 -3.04 12.03
N LEU A 170 6.54 -3.10 12.05
CA LEU A 170 5.81 -3.57 13.22
C LEU A 170 6.11 -5.04 13.53
N PHE A 171 6.32 -5.88 12.53
CA PHE A 171 6.51 -7.32 12.72
C PHE A 171 7.65 -7.66 13.70
N PRO A 172 8.91 -7.25 13.51
CA PRO A 172 9.96 -7.52 14.47
C PRO A 172 9.72 -6.89 15.83
N LEU A 173 9.10 -5.70 15.90
CA LEU A 173 8.78 -5.03 17.17
C LEU A 173 7.74 -5.79 18.00
N LEU A 174 6.83 -6.51 17.34
CA LEU A 174 5.78 -7.31 18.00
C LEU A 174 6.26 -8.67 18.46
N VAL A 175 7.14 -9.31 17.67
CA VAL A 175 7.51 -10.70 17.89
C VAL A 175 8.76 -10.89 18.73
N GLN A 176 9.58 -9.84 18.89
CA GLN A 176 10.81 -9.92 19.67
C GLN A 176 10.99 -8.65 20.51
N GLU A 177 10.86 -8.78 21.83
CA GLU A 177 10.80 -7.63 22.76
C GLU A 177 12.06 -6.73 22.71
N ASP A 178 13.24 -7.32 22.61
CA ASP A 178 14.50 -6.57 22.63
C ASP A 178 14.73 -5.70 21.38
N VAL A 179 14.01 -5.97 20.28
CA VAL A 179 14.18 -5.23 19.01
C VAL A 179 13.93 -3.74 19.18
N LEU A 180 13.00 -3.36 20.04
CA LEU A 180 12.72 -1.95 20.30
C LEU A 180 13.95 -1.15 20.74
N HIS A 181 14.88 -1.79 21.44
CA HIS A 181 16.09 -1.17 21.98
C HIS A 181 17.29 -1.16 21.04
N LEU A 182 17.22 -1.93 19.95
CA LEU A 182 18.30 -2.06 18.99
C LEU A 182 18.54 -0.76 18.19
N PRO A 183 19.74 -0.57 17.62
CA PRO A 183 19.97 0.51 16.67
C PRO A 183 19.02 0.44 15.47
N PHE A 184 18.60 1.60 14.96
CA PHE A 184 17.67 1.66 13.81
C PHE A 184 18.17 0.92 12.58
N ARG A 185 19.49 0.83 12.37
CA ARG A 185 20.08 0.04 11.28
C ARG A 185 19.79 -1.45 11.45
N THR A 186 19.94 -1.99 12.63
CA THR A 186 19.61 -3.39 12.94
C THR A 186 18.13 -3.66 12.79
N ILE A 187 17.27 -2.76 13.26
CA ILE A 187 15.81 -2.85 13.05
C ILE A 187 15.48 -2.85 11.55
N ALA A 188 16.14 -1.99 10.76
CA ALA A 188 15.96 -1.94 9.31
C ALA A 188 16.32 -3.26 8.64
N GLU A 189 17.43 -3.89 9.04
CA GLU A 189 17.87 -5.20 8.56
C GLU A 189 16.89 -6.31 8.95
N MET A 190 16.40 -6.32 10.20
CA MET A 190 15.40 -7.29 10.69
C MET A 190 14.04 -7.14 10.01
N ALA A 191 13.62 -5.91 9.74
CA ALA A 191 12.35 -5.61 9.07
C ALA A 191 12.43 -5.67 7.53
N ASN A 192 13.62 -5.80 6.95
CA ASN A 192 13.87 -5.73 5.50
C ASN A 192 13.28 -4.44 4.87
N ILE A 193 13.65 -3.29 5.45
CA ILE A 193 13.25 -1.95 5.01
C ILE A 193 14.43 -0.97 5.07
N SER A 194 14.27 0.23 4.51
CA SER A 194 15.30 1.26 4.60
C SER A 194 15.35 1.91 5.99
N LEU A 195 16.53 2.42 6.37
CA LEU A 195 16.72 3.18 7.61
C LEU A 195 15.77 4.39 7.72
N GLY A 196 15.52 5.08 6.59
CA GLY A 196 14.58 6.20 6.54
C GLY A 196 13.14 5.78 6.87
N MET A 197 12.75 4.57 6.46
CA MET A 197 11.42 4.00 6.80
C MET A 197 11.32 3.70 8.29
N VAL A 198 12.37 3.17 8.92
CA VAL A 198 12.41 2.96 10.39
C VAL A 198 12.22 4.29 11.11
N SER A 199 13.00 5.33 10.76
CA SER A 199 12.88 6.64 11.36
C SER A 199 11.48 7.25 11.19
N LYS A 200 10.89 7.15 10.00
CA LYS A 200 9.53 7.61 9.73
C LYS A 200 8.49 6.83 10.54
N GLY A 201 8.66 5.51 10.63
CA GLY A 201 7.74 4.65 11.38
C GLY A 201 7.78 4.95 12.89
N PHE A 202 8.95 5.13 13.48
CA PHE A 202 9.06 5.50 14.89
C PHE A 202 8.49 6.89 15.20
N LYS A 203 8.67 7.88 14.31
CA LYS A 203 8.01 9.19 14.44
C LYS A 203 6.49 9.07 14.44
N TYR A 204 5.95 8.21 13.59
CA TYR A 204 4.51 7.92 13.58
C TYR A 204 4.06 7.25 14.87
N LEU A 205 4.76 6.19 15.31
CA LEU A 205 4.43 5.47 16.55
C LEU A 205 4.46 6.38 17.79
N GLU A 206 5.38 7.34 17.83
CA GLU A 206 5.49 8.35 18.89
C GLU A 206 4.33 9.35 18.83
N ALA A 207 4.00 9.86 17.65
CA ALA A 207 2.90 10.79 17.44
C ALA A 207 1.56 10.18 17.85
N GLU A 208 1.34 8.90 17.54
CA GLU A 208 0.15 8.13 17.92
C GLU A 208 0.20 7.62 19.38
N LYS A 209 1.23 7.97 20.13
CA LYS A 209 1.43 7.54 21.53
C LYS A 209 1.44 6.00 21.71
N LEU A 210 1.85 5.28 20.68
CA LEU A 210 2.01 3.81 20.71
C LEU A 210 3.38 3.41 21.25
N VAL A 211 4.39 4.28 21.06
CA VAL A 211 5.74 4.10 21.54
C VAL A 211 6.22 5.41 22.16
N SER A 212 6.97 5.34 23.26
CA SER A 212 7.70 6.47 23.85
C SER A 212 9.16 6.43 23.39
N MET A 213 9.69 7.58 22.96
CA MET A 213 11.07 7.77 22.47
C MET A 213 11.98 8.45 23.50
N GLY A 214 11.67 8.40 24.78
CA GLY A 214 12.49 8.98 25.85
C GLY A 214 13.89 8.37 25.95
N SER A 215 14.52 8.46 27.13
CA SER A 215 15.87 7.91 27.41
C SER A 215 15.94 6.40 27.09
N THR A 216 14.85 5.69 27.28
CA THR A 216 14.66 4.30 26.88
C THR A 216 13.34 4.20 26.11
N ARG A 217 13.39 3.60 24.90
CA ARG A 217 12.19 3.39 24.10
C ARG A 217 11.28 2.37 24.78
N ARG A 218 9.95 2.62 24.78
CA ARG A 218 8.95 1.73 25.39
C ARG A 218 7.72 1.66 24.52
N ILE A 219 7.17 0.47 24.34
CA ILE A 219 5.83 0.28 23.78
C ILE A 219 4.82 0.70 24.86
N LEU A 220 3.93 1.63 24.52
CA LEU A 220 2.89 2.13 25.41
C LEU A 220 1.60 1.33 25.30
N ASP A 221 1.29 0.85 24.09
CA ASP A 221 0.12 0.02 23.83
C ASP A 221 0.48 -1.11 22.85
N LYS A 222 0.88 -2.25 23.43
CA LYS A 222 1.26 -3.44 22.67
C LYS A 222 0.04 -4.06 21.96
N GLU A 223 -1.12 -4.05 22.62
CA GLU A 223 -2.35 -4.60 22.07
C GLU A 223 -2.81 -3.84 20.82
N ALA A 224 -2.81 -2.50 20.86
CA ALA A 224 -3.13 -1.68 19.70
C ALA A 224 -2.19 -1.95 18.51
N LEU A 225 -0.88 -2.18 18.75
CA LEU A 225 0.06 -2.53 17.70
C LEU A 225 -0.26 -3.88 17.04
N TYR A 226 -0.62 -4.90 17.83
CA TYR A 226 -1.06 -6.20 17.31
C TYR A 226 -2.35 -6.05 16.49
N GLN A 227 -3.33 -5.30 17.00
CA GLN A 227 -4.60 -5.05 16.30
C GLN A 227 -4.35 -4.38 14.96
N ILE A 228 -3.56 -3.30 14.91
CA ILE A 228 -3.18 -2.62 13.68
C ILE A 228 -2.54 -3.60 12.69
N TRP A 229 -1.62 -4.45 13.14
CA TRP A 229 -0.92 -5.37 12.26
C TRP A 229 -1.85 -6.44 11.69
N ILE A 230 -2.69 -7.08 12.52
CA ILE A 230 -3.62 -8.13 12.11
C ILE A 230 -4.70 -7.56 11.17
N GLU A 231 -5.31 -6.42 11.51
CA GLU A 231 -6.35 -5.77 10.69
C GLU A 231 -5.87 -5.48 9.27
N HIS A 232 -4.62 -4.99 9.14
CA HIS A 232 -4.09 -4.55 7.86
C HIS A 232 -3.28 -5.64 7.13
N TYR A 233 -3.06 -6.80 7.74
CA TYR A 233 -2.34 -7.90 7.09
C TYR A 233 -2.97 -8.27 5.75
N ARG A 234 -4.28 -8.48 5.72
CA ARG A 234 -5.03 -8.92 4.55
C ARG A 234 -4.97 -7.90 3.40
N THR A 235 -5.11 -6.61 3.69
CA THR A 235 -5.28 -5.56 2.68
C THR A 235 -3.96 -4.92 2.26
N VAL A 236 -2.95 -4.89 3.13
CA VAL A 236 -1.69 -4.17 2.89
C VAL A 236 -0.52 -5.12 2.66
N LEU A 237 -0.30 -6.09 3.56
CA LEU A 237 0.89 -6.95 3.50
C LEU A 237 0.67 -8.17 2.60
N ARG A 238 -0.39 -8.92 2.82
CA ARG A 238 -0.68 -10.18 2.10
C ARG A 238 -0.66 -10.05 0.57
N PRO A 239 -1.29 -9.03 -0.05
CA PRO A 239 -1.29 -8.85 -1.51
C PRO A 239 0.10 -8.54 -2.09
N LYS A 240 1.04 -8.10 -1.26
CA LYS A 240 2.42 -7.74 -1.65
C LYS A 240 3.44 -8.85 -1.37
N LEU A 241 3.01 -9.98 -0.81
CA LEU A 241 3.92 -11.09 -0.53
C LEU A 241 4.46 -11.74 -1.81
N GLY A 242 3.68 -11.76 -2.88
CA GLY A 242 4.06 -12.45 -4.12
C GLY A 242 4.12 -13.98 -3.93
N GLY A 243 5.07 -14.62 -4.61
CA GLY A 243 5.28 -16.07 -4.50
C GLY A 243 4.58 -16.89 -5.57
N LEU A 244 4.55 -18.20 -5.38
CA LEU A 244 3.99 -19.16 -6.33
C LEU A 244 3.11 -20.17 -5.61
N LYS A 245 1.97 -20.48 -6.19
CA LYS A 245 1.13 -21.61 -5.77
C LYS A 245 1.59 -22.88 -6.47
N LEU A 246 1.64 -23.97 -5.72
CA LEU A 246 2.14 -25.27 -6.14
C LEU A 246 1.16 -26.36 -5.73
N VAL A 247 1.21 -27.47 -6.45
CA VAL A 247 0.56 -28.69 -5.96
C VAL A 247 1.24 -29.11 -4.66
N ALA A 248 0.48 -29.29 -3.60
CA ALA A 248 1.01 -29.82 -2.33
C ALA A 248 1.20 -31.34 -2.44
N PRO A 249 2.23 -31.91 -1.76
CA PRO A 249 2.32 -33.35 -1.57
C PRO A 249 1.15 -33.88 -0.69
N ASP A 250 0.95 -35.17 -0.68
CA ASP A 250 -0.12 -35.82 0.10
C ASP A 250 0.04 -35.54 1.60
N ASP A 251 1.26 -35.68 2.14
CA ASP A 251 1.60 -35.20 3.48
C ASP A 251 2.50 -33.94 3.36
N TRP A 252 2.00 -32.83 3.84
CA TRP A 252 2.73 -31.57 3.85
C TRP A 252 3.95 -31.59 4.77
N ARG A 253 4.02 -32.51 5.72
CA ARG A 253 5.17 -32.68 6.62
C ARG A 253 6.38 -33.25 5.92
N ASP A 254 6.18 -33.89 4.76
CA ASP A 254 7.26 -34.39 3.91
C ASP A 254 7.98 -33.26 3.12
N ILE A 255 7.45 -32.04 3.18
CA ILE A 255 8.07 -30.89 2.50
C ILE A 255 9.42 -30.57 3.16
N PRO A 256 10.55 -30.64 2.41
CA PRO A 256 11.86 -30.35 2.95
C PRO A 256 11.99 -28.86 3.28
N LEU A 257 12.22 -28.56 4.55
CA LEU A 257 12.44 -27.20 5.05
C LEU A 257 13.94 -26.92 5.19
N THR A 258 14.32 -25.69 4.89
CA THR A 258 15.62 -25.14 5.29
C THR A 258 15.52 -24.51 6.67
N SER A 259 16.64 -24.26 7.33
CA SER A 259 16.65 -23.71 8.70
C SER A 259 16.00 -22.32 8.85
N LYS A 260 15.79 -21.62 7.75
CA LYS A 260 15.16 -20.30 7.72
C LYS A 260 13.76 -20.29 7.08
N ASP A 261 13.25 -21.46 6.71
CA ASP A 261 11.87 -21.60 6.27
C ASP A 261 10.91 -21.53 7.47
N CYS A 262 9.73 -20.96 7.26
CA CYS A 262 8.72 -20.82 8.30
C CYS A 262 7.33 -21.08 7.72
N TRP A 263 6.58 -21.97 8.35
CA TRP A 263 5.17 -22.12 8.06
C TRP A 263 4.37 -20.90 8.52
N GLY A 264 3.39 -20.50 7.72
CA GLY A 264 2.32 -19.58 8.08
C GLY A 264 0.95 -20.24 7.98
N GLY A 265 -0.11 -19.49 8.22
CA GLY A 265 -1.49 -19.94 8.06
C GLY A 265 -1.83 -21.24 8.76
N GLU A 266 -2.56 -22.13 8.07
CA GLU A 266 -3.08 -23.36 8.62
C GLU A 266 -1.97 -24.37 9.04
N ALA A 267 -0.86 -24.42 8.30
CA ALA A 267 0.26 -25.30 8.65
C ALA A 267 0.93 -24.86 9.96
N ALA A 268 1.18 -23.56 10.14
CA ALA A 268 1.68 -23.04 11.42
C ALA A 268 0.67 -23.26 12.55
N ALA A 269 -0.61 -23.13 12.28
CA ALA A 269 -1.67 -23.38 13.26
C ALA A 269 -1.71 -24.83 13.72
N ASP A 270 -1.52 -25.81 12.82
CA ASP A 270 -1.41 -27.20 13.19
C ASP A 270 -0.14 -27.48 14.01
N GLU A 271 1.00 -26.89 13.64
CA GLU A 271 2.21 -27.01 14.45
C GLU A 271 2.02 -26.50 15.90
N LEU A 272 1.27 -25.40 16.06
CA LEU A 272 1.05 -24.75 17.36
C LEU A 272 -0.01 -25.46 18.22
N THR A 273 -1.11 -25.93 17.61
CA THR A 273 -2.29 -26.34 18.35
C THR A 273 -2.66 -27.82 18.18
N ARG A 274 -2.20 -28.47 17.12
CA ARG A 274 -2.62 -29.84 16.74
C ARG A 274 -4.13 -30.02 16.58
N TYR A 275 -4.84 -28.91 16.35
CA TYR A 275 -6.30 -28.88 16.30
C TYR A 275 -6.86 -28.88 14.87
N LEU A 276 -6.15 -28.26 13.92
CA LEU A 276 -6.58 -28.10 12.55
C LEU A 276 -5.79 -28.98 11.59
N GLN A 277 -6.47 -29.78 10.77
CA GLN A 277 -5.80 -30.42 9.64
C GLN A 277 -5.65 -29.38 8.49
N PRO A 278 -4.42 -29.00 8.13
CA PRO A 278 -4.18 -27.95 7.14
C PRO A 278 -4.68 -28.35 5.75
N TYR A 279 -5.39 -27.45 5.08
CA TYR A 279 -5.77 -27.58 3.69
C TYR A 279 -4.97 -26.59 2.81
N GLU A 280 -4.95 -25.30 3.15
CA GLU A 280 -4.13 -24.30 2.51
C GLU A 280 -2.80 -24.15 3.25
N LEU A 281 -1.71 -24.31 2.53
CA LEU A 281 -0.36 -24.30 3.07
C LEU A 281 0.35 -23.01 2.65
N GLN A 282 0.91 -22.27 3.59
CA GLN A 282 1.73 -21.09 3.32
C GLN A 282 3.14 -21.29 3.85
N LEU A 283 4.13 -21.26 2.97
CA LEU A 283 5.54 -21.45 3.33
C LEU A 283 6.35 -20.20 3.01
N PHE A 284 6.86 -19.54 4.03
CA PHE A 284 7.83 -18.45 3.90
C PHE A 284 9.23 -18.99 3.72
N THR A 285 9.99 -18.45 2.76
CA THR A 285 11.36 -18.88 2.47
C THR A 285 12.26 -17.71 2.09
N PHE A 286 13.56 -17.83 2.40
CA PHE A 286 14.62 -16.94 1.90
C PHE A 286 15.32 -17.48 0.66
N GLU A 287 15.02 -18.72 0.27
CA GLU A 287 15.58 -19.30 -0.94
C GLU A 287 14.92 -18.69 -2.18
N PRO A 288 15.69 -18.48 -3.26
CA PRO A 288 15.09 -18.12 -4.55
C PRO A 288 14.01 -19.12 -4.96
N LEU A 289 12.86 -18.62 -5.43
CA LEU A 289 11.71 -19.48 -5.74
C LEU A 289 12.04 -20.62 -6.72
N GLN A 290 12.91 -20.36 -7.73
CA GLN A 290 13.35 -21.38 -8.68
C GLN A 290 14.10 -22.52 -7.98
N LYS A 291 14.98 -22.19 -7.00
CA LYS A 291 15.71 -23.19 -6.22
C LYS A 291 14.76 -23.99 -5.34
N LYS A 292 13.77 -23.29 -4.73
CA LYS A 292 12.76 -23.96 -3.89
C LYS A 292 11.88 -24.90 -4.72
N LEU A 293 11.46 -24.50 -5.93
CA LEU A 293 10.74 -25.35 -6.87
C LEU A 293 11.51 -26.62 -7.23
N ALA A 294 12.82 -26.49 -7.52
CA ALA A 294 13.67 -27.63 -7.83
C ALA A 294 13.80 -28.58 -6.64
N LEU A 295 13.94 -28.05 -5.42
CA LEU A 295 14.01 -28.85 -4.19
C LEU A 295 12.71 -29.60 -3.93
N LEU A 296 11.57 -28.97 -4.13
CA LEU A 296 10.24 -29.56 -3.94
C LEU A 296 9.84 -30.47 -5.11
N LYS A 297 10.58 -30.47 -6.21
CA LYS A 297 10.21 -31.15 -7.48
C LYS A 297 8.76 -30.83 -7.91
N ALA A 298 8.28 -29.63 -7.55
CA ALA A 298 6.91 -29.19 -7.78
C ALA A 298 6.82 -28.28 -9.00
N LYS A 299 5.67 -28.31 -9.68
CA LYS A 299 5.33 -27.39 -10.76
C LYS A 299 4.41 -26.29 -10.26
N PRO A 300 4.53 -25.05 -10.76
CA PRO A 300 3.57 -24.00 -10.47
C PRO A 300 2.17 -24.41 -10.95
N ASP A 301 1.18 -24.17 -10.08
CA ASP A 301 -0.23 -24.43 -10.36
C ASP A 301 -1.05 -23.38 -9.61
N ALA A 302 -1.80 -22.56 -10.33
CA ALA A 302 -2.62 -21.49 -9.74
C ALA A 302 -3.72 -22.03 -8.79
N SER A 303 -4.17 -23.27 -8.98
CA SER A 303 -5.11 -23.98 -8.11
C SER A 303 -4.44 -24.75 -6.97
N GLY A 304 -3.09 -24.74 -6.93
CA GLY A 304 -2.31 -25.47 -5.94
C GLY A 304 -2.54 -24.96 -4.51
N ARG A 305 -2.52 -25.88 -3.55
CA ARG A 305 -2.75 -25.58 -2.13
C ARG A 305 -1.52 -25.12 -1.37
N LEU A 306 -0.32 -25.29 -1.94
CA LEU A 306 0.95 -24.85 -1.33
C LEU A 306 1.36 -23.50 -1.91
N TRP A 307 1.27 -22.45 -1.12
CA TRP A 307 1.73 -21.11 -1.49
C TRP A 307 3.13 -20.87 -0.90
N VAL A 308 4.14 -20.88 -1.75
CA VAL A 308 5.54 -20.58 -1.37
C VAL A 308 5.79 -19.11 -1.62
N VAL A 309 6.10 -18.38 -0.57
CA VAL A 309 6.28 -16.92 -0.57
C VAL A 309 7.68 -16.51 -0.10
N PRO A 310 8.29 -15.46 -0.68
CA PRO A 310 9.49 -14.88 -0.11
C PRO A 310 9.20 -14.34 1.29
N ALA A 311 10.10 -14.59 2.26
CA ALA A 311 10.00 -13.98 3.58
C ALA A 311 10.04 -12.45 3.44
N PHE A 312 9.08 -11.75 4.03
CA PHE A 312 8.99 -10.28 3.96
C PHE A 312 9.88 -9.58 4.99
N TRP A 313 10.31 -10.29 6.02
CA TRP A 313 11.27 -9.84 7.02
C TRP A 313 12.72 -10.11 6.60
N GLY A 314 13.69 -9.59 7.33
CA GLY A 314 15.10 -9.78 7.04
C GLY A 314 15.68 -11.05 7.69
N LYS A 315 16.77 -11.56 7.11
CA LYS A 315 17.47 -12.77 7.60
C LYS A 315 18.03 -12.62 9.03
N ALA A 316 18.17 -11.39 9.51
CA ALA A 316 18.61 -11.06 10.86
C ALA A 316 17.54 -11.29 11.93
N LEU A 317 16.27 -11.43 11.54
CA LEU A 317 15.17 -11.74 12.46
C LEU A 317 15.04 -13.26 12.62
N ASP A 318 15.15 -13.73 13.84
CA ASP A 318 14.83 -15.12 14.17
C ASP A 318 13.34 -15.29 14.45
N ILE A 319 12.73 -16.27 13.79
CA ILE A 319 11.29 -16.54 13.94
C ILE A 319 11.08 -17.42 15.18
N ASN A 320 10.62 -16.80 16.23
CA ASN A 320 10.23 -17.46 17.46
C ASN A 320 8.76 -17.91 17.42
N ILE A 321 8.28 -18.50 18.51
CA ILE A 321 6.91 -19.00 18.62
C ILE A 321 5.86 -17.89 18.48
N ASN A 322 6.13 -16.68 19.01
CA ASN A 322 5.23 -15.54 18.90
C ASN A 322 5.12 -15.05 17.45
N ALA A 323 6.23 -15.05 16.71
CA ALA A 323 6.23 -14.72 15.29
C ALA A 323 5.38 -15.72 14.49
N LYS A 324 5.56 -17.01 14.74
CA LYS A 324 4.78 -18.08 14.11
C LYS A 324 3.28 -17.94 14.47
N ALA A 325 2.96 -17.67 15.72
CA ALA A 325 1.58 -17.43 16.17
C ALA A 325 0.93 -16.23 15.49
N LEU A 326 1.66 -15.12 15.38
CA LEU A 326 1.17 -13.92 14.71
C LEU A 326 0.92 -14.15 13.20
N LEU A 327 1.85 -14.82 12.52
CA LEU A 327 1.68 -15.18 11.10
C LEU A 327 0.50 -16.14 10.89
N ALA A 328 0.33 -17.13 11.78
CA ALA A 328 -0.80 -18.06 11.72
C ALA A 328 -2.13 -17.31 11.91
N VAL A 329 -2.29 -16.55 12.99
CA VAL A 329 -3.52 -15.81 13.30
C VAL A 329 -3.91 -14.87 12.16
N ALA A 330 -2.97 -14.10 11.65
CA ALA A 330 -3.26 -13.13 10.60
C ALA A 330 -3.73 -13.80 9.29
N GLU A 331 -3.11 -14.91 8.88
CA GLU A 331 -3.51 -15.63 7.66
C GLU A 331 -4.84 -16.37 7.87
N LEU A 332 -5.06 -16.99 9.02
CA LEU A 332 -6.33 -17.64 9.36
C LEU A 332 -7.50 -16.66 9.33
N LEU A 333 -7.36 -15.48 9.93
CA LEU A 333 -8.39 -14.44 9.89
C LEU A 333 -8.58 -13.86 8.47
N ALA A 334 -7.50 -13.77 7.67
CA ALA A 334 -7.59 -13.32 6.29
C ALA A 334 -8.40 -14.26 5.39
N SER A 335 -8.51 -15.54 5.72
CA SER A 335 -9.27 -16.55 4.97
C SER A 335 -10.79 -16.36 5.05
N ARG A 336 -11.31 -15.70 6.11
CA ARG A 336 -12.75 -15.56 6.45
C ARG A 336 -13.50 -16.89 6.65
N ASP A 337 -12.80 -17.98 6.88
CA ASP A 337 -13.40 -19.25 7.23
C ASP A 337 -13.70 -19.26 8.74
N SER A 338 -14.92 -19.61 9.11
CA SER A 338 -15.34 -19.68 10.52
C SER A 338 -14.53 -20.69 11.33
N ARG A 339 -14.13 -21.81 10.72
CA ARG A 339 -13.24 -22.81 11.32
C ARG A 339 -11.87 -22.21 11.63
N ASN A 340 -11.33 -21.42 10.71
CA ASN A 340 -10.05 -20.77 10.89
C ASN A 340 -10.09 -19.66 11.96
N LYS A 341 -11.25 -18.99 12.13
CA LYS A 341 -11.45 -18.03 13.23
C LYS A 341 -11.36 -18.69 14.59
N GLU A 342 -12.01 -19.84 14.80
CA GLU A 342 -11.92 -20.60 16.06
C GLU A 342 -10.47 -21.00 16.39
N VAL A 343 -9.72 -21.45 15.38
CA VAL A 343 -8.31 -21.81 15.58
C VAL A 343 -7.45 -20.59 15.91
N ALA A 344 -7.71 -19.45 15.26
CA ALA A 344 -7.01 -18.19 15.55
C ALA A 344 -7.26 -17.73 17.00
N GLU A 345 -8.49 -17.88 17.52
CA GLU A 345 -8.83 -17.59 18.92
C GLU A 345 -8.04 -18.47 19.88
N ARG A 346 -7.93 -19.79 19.60
CA ARG A 346 -7.11 -20.72 20.41
C ARG A 346 -5.63 -20.36 20.43
N ILE A 347 -5.07 -19.97 19.27
CA ILE A 347 -3.69 -19.50 19.18
C ILE A 347 -3.52 -18.20 19.97
N ASN A 348 -4.47 -17.29 19.88
CA ASN A 348 -4.46 -16.05 20.66
C ASN A 348 -4.43 -16.32 22.15
N GLU A 349 -5.34 -17.16 22.67
CA GLU A 349 -5.40 -17.52 24.09
C GLU A 349 -4.07 -18.10 24.61
N GLN A 350 -3.41 -18.91 23.80
CA GLN A 350 -2.21 -19.63 24.22
C GLN A 350 -0.91 -18.81 24.04
N TYR A 351 -0.80 -17.98 23.00
CA TYR A 351 0.46 -17.35 22.61
C TYR A 351 0.44 -15.83 22.60
N LEU A 352 -0.58 -15.19 21.97
CA LEU A 352 -0.61 -13.73 21.80
C LEU A 352 -1.26 -13.01 23.00
N GLN A 353 -2.24 -13.64 23.63
CA GLN A 353 -2.95 -13.17 24.83
C GLN A 353 -3.58 -11.77 24.66
N LEU A 354 -4.07 -11.47 23.45
CA LEU A 354 -4.83 -10.26 23.19
C LEU A 354 -6.25 -10.41 23.77
N LYS A 355 -6.81 -9.32 24.27
CA LYS A 355 -8.18 -9.32 24.83
C LYS A 355 -9.22 -9.72 23.80
N THR A 356 -9.06 -9.21 22.58
CA THR A 356 -9.91 -9.53 21.44
C THR A 356 -9.08 -9.59 20.17
N LEU A 357 -9.39 -10.55 19.29
CA LEU A 357 -8.84 -10.53 17.94
C LEU A 357 -9.60 -9.53 17.08
N PRO A 358 -8.91 -8.69 16.29
CA PRO A 358 -9.57 -7.77 15.39
C PRO A 358 -10.21 -8.51 14.22
N GLU A 359 -11.29 -7.95 13.68
CA GLU A 359 -11.81 -8.39 12.40
C GLU A 359 -10.98 -7.80 11.26
N PRO A 360 -10.55 -8.62 10.27
CA PRO A 360 -9.75 -8.11 9.17
C PRO A 360 -10.56 -7.10 8.36
N ARG A 361 -9.98 -5.94 8.06
CA ARG A 361 -10.61 -4.91 7.21
C ARG A 361 -10.93 -5.49 5.82
N VAL A 362 -12.05 -5.04 5.30
CA VAL A 362 -12.59 -5.47 3.99
C VAL A 362 -11.88 -4.74 2.85
#